data_58d03e7c0d83ff410165ffce4a07a769
#
_entry.id   58d03e7c0d83ff410165ffce4a07a769
#
_cell.length_a   1.000
_cell.length_b   1.000
_cell.length_c   1.000
_cell.angle_alpha   90.00
_cell.angle_beta   90.00
_cell.angle_gamma   90.00
#
_symmetry.space_group_name_H-M   'P 1'
#
loop_
_entity.id
_entity.type
_entity.pdbx_description
1 polymer ?
#
loop_
_entity_poly.entity_id
_entity_poly.type
_entity_poly.pdbx_seq_one_letter_code
_entity_poly.pdbx_strand_id
1 'polypeptide(L)'
;VELLVVIAIIGVMVGLLLPAVQAAREAARRMSCSNNMKQLGLGLHNYHAAYNTFPAGVRGGSASEGWGFPFWYGLLPFIEQQALAERVVNVGGPAPGQHPGWLGILNAGGHANSAGTLNAAVCNNVVVTSFVCPSNPMEPNRNAAGSIVTFPSYIGIQGGVDDDAFGAAGVSPPMAGAAGDTDRFQNKRQRSNSACCGGTTSNGIQSAGGVLVGNEYLGFKHITDGTSNLIVLGEVGDWMKDPNQNLVDLRGIYGWPMGTSRAERITTWVDFAGGDARQFNLTSIRYPIGTRVTTLPGTGNDFGPNNPLVSAHTGGVQVTLADGSVRFMTNSTDLPLLKRLATRDSGTTKELP
;
A
#
# COMPACT_ATOMS: atom_id res chain seq x y z
N VAL A 1 -22.73 -18.84 53.71
CA VAL A 1 -23.29 -19.49 52.50
C VAL A 1 -23.73 -18.45 51.48
N GLU A 2 -24.45 -17.40 51.88
CA GLU A 2 -24.99 -16.38 51.00
C GLU A 2 -23.92 -15.63 50.19
N LEU A 3 -22.80 -15.24 50.82
CA LEU A 3 -21.71 -14.56 50.11
C LEU A 3 -21.06 -15.45 49.03
N LEU A 4 -20.90 -16.76 49.30
CA LEU A 4 -20.29 -17.68 48.35
C LEU A 4 -21.17 -17.88 47.12
N VAL A 5 -22.49 -17.88 47.25
CA VAL A 5 -23.41 -17.97 46.11
C VAL A 5 -23.34 -16.74 45.24
N VAL A 6 -23.28 -15.55 45.85
CA VAL A 6 -23.18 -14.27 45.10
C VAL A 6 -21.88 -14.20 44.30
N ILE A 7 -20.72 -14.50 44.88
CA ILE A 7 -19.45 -14.48 44.16
C ILE A 7 -19.38 -15.55 43.08
N ALA A 8 -20.02 -16.72 43.29
CA ALA A 8 -20.11 -17.75 42.27
C ALA A 8 -20.94 -17.29 41.06
N ILE A 9 -22.10 -16.64 41.28
CA ILE A 9 -22.93 -16.09 40.23
C ILE A 9 -22.17 -14.99 39.46
N ILE A 10 -21.53 -14.03 40.17
CA ILE A 10 -20.74 -12.99 39.55
C ILE A 10 -19.58 -13.60 38.71
N GLY A 11 -18.89 -14.60 39.25
CA GLY A 11 -17.81 -15.31 38.57
C GLY A 11 -18.27 -15.95 37.26
N VAL A 12 -19.42 -16.62 37.26
CA VAL A 12 -20.00 -17.23 36.07
C VAL A 12 -20.41 -16.13 35.05
N MET A 13 -21.09 -15.08 35.52
CA MET A 13 -21.50 -13.99 34.64
C MET A 13 -20.32 -13.29 33.98
N VAL A 14 -19.27 -12.93 34.73
CA VAL A 14 -18.06 -12.31 34.21
C VAL A 14 -17.34 -13.27 33.27
N GLY A 15 -17.24 -14.54 33.59
CA GLY A 15 -16.63 -15.59 32.78
C GLY A 15 -17.29 -15.74 31.40
N LEU A 16 -18.61 -15.58 31.34
CA LEU A 16 -19.37 -15.64 30.08
C LEU A 16 -19.36 -14.29 29.31
N LEU A 17 -19.41 -13.17 30.03
CA LEU A 17 -19.47 -11.84 29.41
C LEU A 17 -18.12 -11.40 28.83
N LEU A 18 -17.01 -11.73 29.45
CA LEU A 18 -15.69 -11.25 29.04
C LEU A 18 -15.33 -11.67 27.61
N PRO A 19 -15.46 -12.95 27.19
CA PRO A 19 -15.21 -13.34 25.81
C PRO A 19 -16.16 -12.68 24.81
N ALA A 20 -17.44 -12.56 25.17
CA ALA A 20 -18.45 -11.94 24.30
C ALA A 20 -18.16 -10.43 24.05
N VAL A 21 -17.78 -9.70 25.10
CA VAL A 21 -17.41 -8.28 25.00
C VAL A 21 -16.14 -8.11 24.15
N GLN A 22 -15.15 -8.98 24.30
CA GLN A 22 -13.93 -8.92 23.47
C GLN A 22 -14.24 -9.17 21.99
N ALA A 23 -15.06 -10.18 21.70
CA ALA A 23 -15.49 -10.46 20.32
C ALA A 23 -16.28 -9.29 19.71
N ALA A 24 -17.21 -8.69 20.49
CA ALA A 24 -17.97 -7.53 20.04
C ALA A 24 -17.09 -6.32 19.76
N ARG A 25 -16.10 -6.06 20.62
CA ARG A 25 -15.12 -4.97 20.43
C ARG A 25 -14.29 -5.16 19.15
N GLU A 26 -13.82 -6.39 18.89
CA GLU A 26 -13.05 -6.66 17.69
C GLU A 26 -13.92 -6.56 16.42
N ALA A 27 -15.17 -7.04 16.46
CA ALA A 27 -16.12 -6.85 15.38
C ALA A 27 -16.36 -5.36 15.08
N ALA A 28 -16.51 -4.53 16.13
CA ALA A 28 -16.67 -3.08 15.97
C ALA A 28 -15.43 -2.43 15.36
N ARG A 29 -14.21 -2.79 15.81
CA ARG A 29 -12.95 -2.29 15.20
C ARG A 29 -12.84 -2.70 13.74
N ARG A 30 -13.16 -3.95 13.41
CA ARG A 30 -13.16 -4.45 12.03
C ARG A 30 -14.15 -3.69 11.15
N MET A 31 -15.34 -3.37 11.64
CA MET A 31 -16.29 -2.51 10.92
C MET A 31 -15.73 -1.10 10.70
N SER A 32 -15.05 -0.53 11.69
CA SER A 32 -14.41 0.78 11.53
C SER A 32 -13.31 0.76 10.48
N CYS A 33 -12.46 -0.29 10.44
CA CYS A 33 -11.45 -0.45 9.39
C CYS A 33 -12.08 -0.59 8.01
N SER A 34 -13.18 -1.37 7.90
CA SER A 34 -13.93 -1.51 6.65
C SER A 34 -14.53 -0.18 6.20
N ASN A 35 -15.07 0.63 7.12
CA ASN A 35 -15.59 1.96 6.82
C ASN A 35 -14.51 2.94 6.35
N ASN A 36 -13.32 2.92 6.97
CA ASN A 36 -12.19 3.71 6.51
C ASN A 36 -11.80 3.33 5.07
N MET A 37 -11.66 2.04 4.79
CA MET A 37 -11.36 1.57 3.44
C MET A 37 -12.47 1.92 2.43
N LYS A 38 -13.73 1.90 2.87
CA LYS A 38 -14.85 2.34 2.04
C LYS A 38 -14.77 3.83 1.71
N GLN A 39 -14.43 4.68 2.68
CA GLN A 39 -14.20 6.11 2.46
C GLN A 39 -13.05 6.35 1.47
N LEU A 40 -11.94 5.61 1.61
CA LEU A 40 -10.82 5.67 0.68
C LEU A 40 -11.21 5.22 -0.73
N GLY A 41 -12.02 4.16 -0.85
CA GLY A 41 -12.57 3.70 -2.12
C GLY A 41 -13.48 4.74 -2.77
N LEU A 42 -14.36 5.38 -2.00
CA LEU A 42 -15.18 6.49 -2.48
C LEU A 42 -14.33 7.70 -2.88
N GLY A 43 -13.26 8.00 -2.14
CA GLY A 43 -12.29 9.03 -2.50
C GLY A 43 -11.64 8.76 -3.86
N LEU A 44 -11.27 7.52 -4.15
CA LEU A 44 -10.75 7.10 -5.47
C LEU A 44 -11.79 7.30 -6.60
N HIS A 45 -13.06 6.97 -6.34
CA HIS A 45 -14.15 7.17 -7.30
C HIS A 45 -14.41 8.66 -7.56
N ASN A 46 -14.45 9.48 -6.51
CA ASN A 46 -14.62 10.93 -6.63
C ASN A 46 -13.45 11.58 -7.38
N TYR A 47 -12.22 11.12 -7.12
CA TYR A 47 -11.05 11.53 -7.91
C TYR A 47 -11.24 11.15 -9.38
N HIS A 48 -11.67 9.92 -9.66
CA HIS A 48 -11.91 9.47 -11.03
C HIS A 48 -13.04 10.27 -11.71
N ALA A 49 -14.10 10.60 -10.99
CA ALA A 49 -15.17 11.44 -11.53
C ALA A 49 -14.71 12.84 -11.92
N ALA A 50 -13.77 13.41 -11.15
CA ALA A 50 -13.21 14.74 -11.41
C ALA A 50 -12.16 14.74 -12.54
N TYR A 51 -11.34 13.69 -12.64
CA TYR A 51 -10.17 13.70 -13.54
C TYR A 51 -10.20 12.62 -14.64
N ASN A 52 -11.22 11.77 -14.71
CA ASN A 52 -11.39 10.62 -15.61
C ASN A 52 -10.27 9.56 -15.50
N THR A 53 -9.51 9.58 -14.42
CA THR A 53 -8.44 8.62 -14.11
C THR A 53 -8.37 8.38 -12.61
N PHE A 54 -7.80 7.25 -12.18
CA PHE A 54 -7.28 7.11 -10.83
C PHE A 54 -6.05 7.99 -10.62
N PRO A 55 -5.71 8.39 -9.39
CA PRO A 55 -4.45 9.06 -9.11
C PRO A 55 -3.28 8.13 -9.48
N ALA A 56 -2.16 8.69 -9.92
CA ALA A 56 -0.94 7.90 -10.02
C ALA A 56 -0.57 7.33 -8.64
N GLY A 57 -0.20 6.06 -8.58
CA GLY A 57 0.11 5.40 -7.31
C GLY A 57 1.18 6.14 -6.50
N VAL A 58 2.24 6.53 -7.17
CA VAL A 58 3.24 7.51 -6.72
C VAL A 58 3.64 8.38 -7.89
N ARG A 59 4.05 9.59 -7.60
CA ARG A 59 4.60 10.49 -8.58
C ARG A 59 5.96 11.01 -8.13
N GLY A 60 6.91 11.05 -9.05
CA GLY A 60 8.25 11.54 -8.82
C GLY A 60 8.62 12.68 -9.77
N GLY A 61 9.68 13.38 -9.41
CA GLY A 61 10.35 14.33 -10.24
C GLY A 61 11.60 13.75 -10.91
N SER A 62 12.39 14.59 -11.59
CA SER A 62 13.73 14.19 -12.03
C SER A 62 14.64 13.92 -10.82
N ALA A 63 15.72 13.16 -11.02
CA ALA A 63 16.65 12.76 -9.94
C ALA A 63 17.23 13.96 -9.17
N SER A 64 17.20 15.16 -9.73
CA SER A 64 17.68 16.42 -9.11
C SER A 64 16.62 17.11 -8.24
N GLU A 65 15.37 16.66 -8.22
CA GLU A 65 14.24 17.43 -7.71
C GLU A 65 13.56 16.86 -6.47
N GLY A 66 14.07 15.76 -5.95
CA GLY A 66 13.61 15.16 -4.71
C GLY A 66 12.48 14.15 -4.87
N TRP A 67 11.85 13.79 -3.75
CA TRP A 67 10.79 12.79 -3.67
C TRP A 67 9.43 13.41 -3.93
N GLY A 68 8.63 12.81 -4.80
CA GLY A 68 7.29 13.27 -5.10
C GLY A 68 6.22 12.68 -4.19
N PHE A 69 4.96 12.83 -4.57
CA PHE A 69 3.80 12.46 -3.76
C PHE A 69 3.27 11.05 -4.06
N PRO A 70 2.72 10.36 -3.06
CA PRO A 70 1.91 9.16 -3.26
C PRO A 70 0.46 9.54 -3.62
N PHE A 71 -0.32 8.55 -4.05
CA PHE A 71 -1.74 8.69 -4.37
C PHE A 71 -2.58 9.26 -3.22
N TRP A 72 -2.13 9.09 -1.97
CA TRP A 72 -2.79 9.68 -0.79
C TRP A 72 -3.02 11.17 -0.92
N TYR A 73 -2.05 11.90 -1.46
CA TYR A 73 -2.18 13.33 -1.67
C TYR A 73 -3.36 13.67 -2.59
N GLY A 74 -3.51 12.94 -3.69
CA GLY A 74 -4.64 13.11 -4.61
C GLY A 74 -5.99 12.82 -3.98
N LEU A 75 -6.03 12.00 -2.93
CA LEU A 75 -7.27 11.66 -2.23
C LEU A 75 -7.67 12.67 -1.15
N LEU A 76 -6.75 13.47 -0.62
CA LEU A 76 -7.04 14.39 0.49
C LEU A 76 -8.30 15.25 0.27
N PRO A 77 -8.51 15.89 -0.90
CA PRO A 77 -9.71 16.69 -1.13
C PRO A 77 -11.02 15.88 -1.08
N PHE A 78 -10.94 14.58 -1.36
CA PHE A 78 -12.10 13.68 -1.50
C PHE A 78 -12.38 12.83 -0.25
N ILE A 79 -11.59 13.03 0.82
CA ILE A 79 -11.71 12.34 2.12
C ILE A 79 -11.77 13.33 3.27
N GLU A 80 -12.40 14.48 3.06
CA GLU A 80 -12.59 15.55 4.05
C GLU A 80 -11.28 16.18 4.57
N GLN A 81 -10.18 16.09 3.79
CA GLN A 81 -8.88 16.68 4.11
C GLN A 81 -8.49 17.83 3.16
N GLN A 82 -9.47 18.58 2.64
CA GLN A 82 -9.28 19.72 1.73
C GLN A 82 -8.29 20.74 2.30
N ALA A 83 -8.47 21.13 3.56
CA ALA A 83 -7.61 22.11 4.21
C ALA A 83 -6.14 21.66 4.31
N LEU A 84 -5.88 20.37 4.45
CA LEU A 84 -4.53 19.81 4.40
C LEU A 84 -3.96 19.85 2.99
N ALA A 85 -4.76 19.48 1.98
CA ALA A 85 -4.35 19.49 0.59
C ALA A 85 -3.97 20.90 0.11
N GLU A 86 -4.71 21.92 0.52
CA GLU A 86 -4.46 23.33 0.15
C GLU A 86 -3.19 23.91 0.80
N ARG A 87 -2.80 23.40 1.96
CA ARG A 87 -1.58 23.84 2.67
C ARG A 87 -0.31 23.23 2.11
N VAL A 88 -0.39 22.10 1.43
CA VAL A 88 0.77 21.46 0.82
C VAL A 88 1.23 22.30 -0.36
N VAL A 89 2.47 22.79 -0.26
CA VAL A 89 3.04 23.71 -1.25
C VAL A 89 3.46 22.95 -2.49
N ASN A 90 2.89 23.35 -3.62
CA ASN A 90 3.32 22.92 -4.95
C ASN A 90 4.47 23.81 -5.42
N VAL A 91 5.71 23.44 -5.14
CA VAL A 91 6.87 24.13 -5.71
C VAL A 91 7.27 23.45 -7.00
N GLY A 92 7.42 24.22 -8.07
CA GLY A 92 7.63 23.69 -9.42
C GLY A 92 6.31 23.40 -10.12
N GLY A 93 5.29 24.20 -9.82
CA GLY A 93 3.95 24.07 -10.40
C GLY A 93 4.00 23.96 -11.91
N PRO A 94 3.24 23.04 -12.46
CA PRO A 94 3.16 22.79 -13.88
C PRO A 94 2.36 23.91 -14.56
N ALA A 95 2.55 24.01 -15.85
CA ALA A 95 1.60 24.64 -16.74
C ALA A 95 0.20 24.04 -16.52
N PRO A 96 -0.91 24.77 -16.80
CA PRO A 96 -2.26 24.26 -16.61
C PRO A 96 -2.44 22.87 -17.23
N GLY A 97 -2.86 21.89 -16.44
CA GLY A 97 -3.04 20.49 -16.86
C GLY A 97 -1.91 19.53 -16.48
N GLN A 98 -0.84 19.99 -15.86
CA GLN A 98 0.18 19.12 -15.31
C GLN A 98 0.01 19.00 -13.78
N HIS A 99 0.08 17.78 -13.27
CA HIS A 99 -0.06 17.54 -11.84
C HIS A 99 1.11 18.11 -11.04
N PRO A 100 0.86 18.57 -9.81
CA PRO A 100 1.91 18.99 -8.90
C PRO A 100 2.86 17.82 -8.63
N GLY A 101 4.10 17.93 -9.06
CA GLY A 101 4.98 16.79 -9.14
C GLY A 101 6.27 16.85 -8.37
N TRP A 102 6.51 17.79 -7.47
CA TRP A 102 7.89 18.09 -7.20
C TRP A 102 8.34 18.06 -5.74
N LEU A 103 7.56 17.53 -4.81
CA LEU A 103 7.94 17.68 -3.43
C LEU A 103 7.64 16.45 -2.60
N GLY A 104 8.70 15.72 -2.30
CA GLY A 104 8.74 14.91 -1.10
C GLY A 104 8.52 15.78 0.11
N ILE A 105 7.72 15.32 1.02
CA ILE A 105 7.38 16.04 2.25
C ILE A 105 8.50 15.95 3.25
N LEU A 106 9.48 15.08 3.03
CA LEU A 106 10.54 14.80 3.97
C LEU A 106 11.91 14.94 3.30
N ASN A 107 12.81 15.59 4.00
CA ASN A 107 14.22 15.69 3.64
C ASN A 107 14.93 14.36 3.93
N ALA A 108 14.73 13.37 3.06
CA ALA A 108 15.35 12.06 3.22
C ALA A 108 16.64 11.97 2.41
N GLY A 109 17.74 11.77 3.06
CA GLY A 109 18.99 11.32 2.43
C GLY A 109 19.70 12.32 1.52
N GLY A 110 19.73 13.61 1.86
CA GLY A 110 20.52 14.60 1.12
C GLY A 110 19.84 15.25 -0.08
N HIS A 111 18.59 14.98 -0.33
CA HIS A 111 17.76 15.63 -1.36
C HIS A 111 16.88 16.73 -0.75
N ALA A 112 17.51 17.64 0.00
CA ALA A 112 16.83 18.77 0.61
C ALA A 112 16.58 19.84 -0.45
N ASN A 113 15.30 20.05 -0.76
CA ASN A 113 14.89 21.33 -1.32
C ASN A 113 14.07 22.11 -0.28
N SER A 114 14.02 23.43 -0.44
CA SER A 114 13.29 24.32 0.49
C SER A 114 11.82 23.97 0.65
N ALA A 115 11.23 23.34 -0.32
CA ALA A 115 9.82 22.97 -0.31
C ALA A 115 9.55 21.65 0.42
N GLY A 116 10.47 20.69 0.40
CA GLY A 116 10.41 19.50 1.25
C GLY A 116 10.33 19.89 2.73
N THR A 117 11.08 20.90 3.13
CA THR A 117 11.02 21.45 4.50
C THR A 117 9.67 22.10 4.81
N LEU A 118 9.09 22.87 3.88
CA LEU A 118 7.77 23.51 4.06
C LEU A 118 6.66 22.46 4.18
N ASN A 119 6.64 21.45 3.32
CA ASN A 119 5.65 20.39 3.37
C ASN A 119 5.80 19.49 4.60
N ALA A 120 7.01 19.24 5.03
CA ALA A 120 7.29 18.56 6.30
C ALA A 120 6.63 19.31 7.47
N ALA A 121 6.74 20.64 7.53
CA ALA A 121 6.09 21.45 8.54
C ALA A 121 4.55 21.40 8.44
N VAL A 122 3.99 21.39 7.23
CA VAL A 122 2.54 21.26 7.00
C VAL A 122 1.99 19.93 7.51
N CYS A 123 2.72 18.83 7.29
CA CYS A 123 2.27 17.50 7.69
C CYS A 123 2.63 17.11 9.12
N ASN A 124 3.50 17.91 9.77
CA ASN A 124 3.95 17.62 11.12
C ASN A 124 2.80 17.69 12.13
N ASN A 125 2.64 16.64 12.94
CA ASN A 125 1.57 16.47 13.92
C ASN A 125 0.14 16.43 13.31
N VAL A 126 0.00 16.25 12.02
CA VAL A 126 -1.32 16.06 11.39
C VAL A 126 -1.67 14.58 11.38
N VAL A 127 -2.81 14.25 12.02
CA VAL A 127 -3.36 12.89 12.06
C VAL A 127 -4.44 12.77 11.02
N VAL A 128 -4.25 11.85 10.06
CA VAL A 128 -5.29 11.46 9.10
C VAL A 128 -5.93 10.17 9.57
N THR A 129 -7.03 10.28 10.30
CA THR A 129 -7.67 9.13 10.97
C THR A 129 -8.17 8.07 10.01
N SER A 130 -8.64 8.45 8.81
CA SER A 130 -9.07 7.53 7.76
C SER A 130 -7.96 6.64 7.21
N PHE A 131 -6.68 6.97 7.47
CA PHE A 131 -5.55 6.14 7.08
C PHE A 131 -5.21 5.05 8.10
N VAL A 132 -5.84 5.05 9.28
CA VAL A 132 -5.46 4.19 10.40
C VAL A 132 -6.57 3.20 10.72
N CYS A 133 -6.23 1.91 10.76
CA CYS A 133 -7.12 0.88 11.27
C CYS A 133 -7.06 0.85 12.81
N PRO A 134 -8.20 0.96 13.53
CA PRO A 134 -8.22 0.95 15.00
C PRO A 134 -7.74 -0.38 15.64
N SER A 135 -7.65 -1.46 14.88
CA SER A 135 -7.07 -2.74 15.35
C SER A 135 -5.56 -2.80 15.17
N ASN A 136 -4.96 -1.86 14.44
CA ASN A 136 -3.51 -1.85 14.22
C ASN A 136 -2.77 -1.63 15.56
N PRO A 137 -1.90 -2.57 15.98
CA PRO A 137 -1.18 -2.46 17.24
C PRO A 137 0.03 -1.51 17.19
N MET A 138 0.39 -1.03 16.00
CA MET A 138 1.54 -0.16 15.79
C MET A 138 1.14 1.31 15.94
N GLU A 139 2.05 2.14 16.44
CA GLU A 139 1.81 3.58 16.57
C GLU A 139 1.40 4.20 15.22
N PRO A 140 0.27 4.93 15.17
CA PRO A 140 -0.21 5.53 13.93
C PRO A 140 0.63 6.73 13.48
N ASN A 141 1.26 7.44 14.44
CA ASN A 141 2.05 8.65 14.16
C ASN A 141 3.46 8.48 14.72
N ARG A 142 4.46 8.60 13.88
CA ARG A 142 5.86 8.45 14.27
C ARG A 142 6.71 9.52 13.63
N ASN A 143 7.89 9.72 14.21
CA ASN A 143 8.90 10.59 13.62
C ASN A 143 9.41 9.97 12.31
N ALA A 144 9.28 10.72 11.23
CA ALA A 144 9.80 10.43 9.93
C ALA A 144 10.69 11.60 9.48
N ALA A 145 12.00 11.42 9.51
CA ALA A 145 13.00 12.44 9.11
C ALA A 145 12.77 13.83 9.75
N GLY A 146 12.43 13.86 11.03
CA GLY A 146 12.24 15.11 11.80
C GLY A 146 10.80 15.64 11.86
N SER A 147 9.84 14.98 11.23
CA SER A 147 8.41 15.33 11.30
C SER A 147 7.58 14.16 11.81
N ILE A 148 6.60 14.42 12.66
CA ILE A 148 5.64 13.41 13.13
C ILE A 148 4.52 13.31 12.11
N VAL A 149 4.41 12.19 11.42
CA VAL A 149 3.43 11.96 10.37
C VAL A 149 2.65 10.65 10.58
N THR A 150 1.47 10.56 9.98
CA THR A 150 0.66 9.33 10.02
C THR A 150 1.31 8.25 9.16
N PHE A 151 1.38 7.03 9.70
CA PHE A 151 1.79 5.81 9.01
C PHE A 151 0.53 5.00 8.66
N PRO A 152 0.12 4.95 7.39
CA PRO A 152 -1.11 4.28 7.00
C PRO A 152 -1.13 2.80 7.36
N SER A 153 -2.28 2.31 7.79
CA SER A 153 -2.56 0.87 7.93
C SER A 153 -2.99 0.24 6.60
N TYR A 154 -3.08 1.04 5.56
CA TYR A 154 -3.50 0.64 4.22
C TYR A 154 -2.43 0.99 3.21
N ILE A 155 -2.36 0.22 2.11
CA ILE A 155 -1.35 0.37 1.06
C ILE A 155 -2.02 0.26 -0.31
N GLY A 156 -1.51 1.00 -1.30
CA GLY A 156 -1.95 0.89 -2.68
C GLY A 156 -1.39 -0.36 -3.36
N ILE A 157 -2.18 -1.00 -4.21
CA ILE A 157 -1.78 -2.19 -4.95
C ILE A 157 -1.38 -1.80 -6.38
N GLN A 158 -0.11 -2.05 -6.71
CA GLN A 158 0.44 -1.77 -8.06
C GLN A 158 0.17 -2.88 -9.06
N GLY A 159 -0.05 -4.12 -8.59
CA GLY A 159 -0.30 -5.29 -9.43
C GLY A 159 0.20 -6.58 -8.82
N GLY A 160 -0.02 -7.69 -9.51
CA GLY A 160 0.52 -8.99 -9.18
C GLY A 160 1.92 -9.19 -9.78
N VAL A 161 2.76 -9.97 -9.11
CA VAL A 161 4.11 -10.32 -9.56
C VAL A 161 4.09 -11.70 -10.20
N ASP A 162 4.68 -11.81 -11.39
CA ASP A 162 4.97 -13.07 -12.05
C ASP A 162 6.44 -13.44 -11.77
N ASP A 163 6.66 -14.29 -10.77
CA ASP A 163 8.01 -14.69 -10.33
C ASP A 163 8.76 -15.48 -11.40
N ASP A 164 8.05 -16.15 -12.27
CA ASP A 164 8.66 -17.02 -13.27
C ASP A 164 9.16 -16.27 -14.50
N ALA A 165 8.69 -15.04 -14.70
CA ALA A 165 9.22 -14.15 -15.72
C ALA A 165 10.63 -13.61 -15.38
N PHE A 166 11.02 -13.67 -14.10
CA PHE A 166 12.35 -13.34 -13.62
C PHE A 166 13.08 -14.66 -13.30
N GLY A 167 13.96 -15.09 -14.19
CA GLY A 167 14.82 -16.24 -13.91
C GLY A 167 15.57 -16.07 -12.58
N ALA A 168 16.01 -17.16 -11.97
CA ALA A 168 16.58 -17.25 -10.61
C ALA A 168 17.82 -16.36 -10.32
N ALA A 169 18.22 -15.48 -11.20
CA ALA A 169 19.47 -14.73 -11.15
C ALA A 169 19.36 -13.22 -11.36
N GLY A 170 18.27 -12.57 -10.98
CA GLY A 170 18.26 -11.10 -10.89
C GLY A 170 18.57 -10.31 -12.17
N VAL A 171 18.51 -10.93 -13.31
CA VAL A 171 18.77 -10.34 -14.62
C VAL A 171 17.44 -9.97 -15.27
N SER A 172 17.37 -8.78 -15.86
CA SER A 172 16.26 -8.29 -16.67
C SER A 172 15.73 -9.37 -17.61
N PRO A 173 14.40 -9.55 -17.69
CA PRO A 173 13.80 -10.77 -18.18
C PRO A 173 14.02 -11.00 -19.67
N PRO A 174 14.14 -12.21 -20.11
CA PRO A 174 13.51 -12.62 -21.33
C PRO A 174 12.00 -12.74 -21.04
N MET A 175 11.20 -11.91 -21.65
CA MET A 175 9.75 -11.96 -21.63
C MET A 175 9.22 -13.16 -22.42
N ALA A 176 9.43 -14.34 -21.91
CA ALA A 176 8.85 -15.55 -22.46
C ALA A 176 8.44 -16.45 -21.31
N GLY A 177 7.16 -16.44 -20.99
CA GLY A 177 6.59 -17.52 -20.21
C GLY A 177 6.95 -18.85 -20.83
N ALA A 178 7.34 -19.84 -20.03
CA ALA A 178 7.60 -21.17 -20.52
C ALA A 178 6.36 -21.66 -21.30
N ALA A 179 6.56 -22.04 -22.53
CA ALA A 179 5.50 -22.54 -23.40
C ALA A 179 4.88 -23.78 -22.75
N GLY A 180 3.59 -23.70 -22.40
CA GLY A 180 2.83 -24.88 -22.01
C GLY A 180 1.93 -24.77 -20.79
N ASP A 181 2.10 -23.77 -19.90
CA ASP A 181 1.22 -23.61 -18.73
C ASP A 181 0.12 -22.58 -19.02
N THR A 182 -1.07 -23.08 -19.38
CA THR A 182 -2.23 -22.25 -19.71
C THR A 182 -2.93 -21.63 -18.50
N ASP A 183 -2.61 -22.06 -17.27
CA ASP A 183 -3.20 -21.58 -16.02
C ASP A 183 -2.29 -20.61 -15.26
N ARG A 184 -1.16 -20.29 -15.82
CA ARG A 184 -0.12 -19.47 -15.22
C ARG A 184 -0.46 -17.99 -15.32
N PHE A 185 -0.35 -17.29 -14.16
CA PHE A 185 -0.42 -15.84 -14.13
C PHE A 185 0.78 -15.25 -14.89
N GLN A 186 0.51 -14.42 -15.90
CA GLN A 186 1.54 -13.72 -16.68
C GLN A 186 1.40 -12.21 -16.53
N ASN A 187 2.47 -11.54 -16.12
CA ASN A 187 2.53 -10.09 -16.10
C ASN A 187 3.80 -9.58 -16.79
N LYS A 188 3.63 -8.99 -17.96
CA LYS A 188 4.73 -8.43 -18.75
C LYS A 188 5.15 -7.02 -18.29
N ARG A 189 4.40 -6.40 -17.37
CA ARG A 189 4.62 -5.03 -16.89
C ARG A 189 5.20 -5.04 -15.50
N GLN A 190 6.33 -5.65 -15.33
CA GLN A 190 7.01 -5.75 -14.05
C GLN A 190 8.51 -5.54 -14.20
N ARG A 191 9.16 -5.17 -13.11
CA ARG A 191 10.58 -4.86 -13.07
C ARG A 191 11.20 -5.28 -11.75
N SER A 192 12.46 -5.73 -11.79
CA SER A 192 13.24 -5.88 -10.57
C SER A 192 13.54 -4.50 -9.98
N ASN A 193 13.36 -4.37 -8.68
CA ASN A 193 13.75 -3.18 -7.93
C ASN A 193 15.22 -3.34 -7.52
N SER A 194 16.12 -2.64 -8.22
CA SER A 194 17.47 -2.45 -7.70
C SER A 194 17.38 -1.45 -6.56
N ALA A 195 17.64 -1.93 -5.34
CA ALA A 195 17.56 -1.11 -4.14
C ALA A 195 18.55 0.05 -4.20
N CYS A 196 18.11 1.21 -3.67
CA CYS A 196 19.03 2.22 -3.18
C CYS A 196 19.95 1.62 -2.13
N CYS A 197 21.13 2.20 -2.05
CA CYS A 197 21.92 2.25 -0.84
C CYS A 197 22.53 0.92 -0.36
N GLY A 198 22.73 -0.05 -1.25
CA GLY A 198 23.51 -1.28 -0.96
C GLY A 198 22.85 -2.28 -0.02
N GLY A 199 21.54 -2.20 0.18
CA GLY A 199 20.79 -3.13 1.03
C GLY A 199 20.58 -4.51 0.39
N THR A 200 20.67 -5.55 1.20
CA THR A 200 20.55 -6.96 0.81
C THR A 200 19.11 -7.42 0.48
N THR A 201 18.12 -6.56 0.60
CA THR A 201 16.71 -6.86 0.29
C THR A 201 16.35 -6.62 -1.19
N SER A 202 17.33 -6.58 -2.05
CA SER A 202 17.32 -6.02 -3.41
C SER A 202 16.66 -6.85 -4.49
N ASN A 203 16.05 -8.00 -4.18
CA ASN A 203 15.40 -8.84 -5.19
C ASN A 203 13.88 -8.64 -5.22
N GLY A 204 13.43 -7.41 -5.00
CA GLY A 204 12.04 -7.03 -5.09
C GLY A 204 11.58 -6.83 -6.53
N ILE A 205 10.30 -7.01 -6.78
CA ILE A 205 9.69 -6.86 -8.10
C ILE A 205 8.56 -5.85 -8.00
N GLN A 206 8.66 -4.76 -8.77
CA GLN A 206 7.58 -3.80 -8.95
C GLN A 206 6.72 -4.21 -10.14
N SER A 207 5.41 -4.19 -9.97
CA SER A 207 4.43 -4.48 -11.01
C SER A 207 3.70 -3.21 -11.43
N ALA A 208 3.40 -3.07 -12.71
CA ALA A 208 2.48 -2.06 -13.26
C ALA A 208 1.17 -2.70 -13.75
N GLY A 209 0.80 -3.84 -13.18
CA GLY A 209 -0.41 -4.57 -13.54
C GLY A 209 -1.70 -4.00 -12.97
N GLY A 210 -1.64 -3.25 -11.85
CA GLY A 210 -2.79 -2.62 -11.21
C GLY A 210 -3.17 -1.26 -11.82
N VAL A 211 -3.90 -0.44 -11.05
CA VAL A 211 -4.28 0.93 -11.46
C VAL A 211 -3.56 2.02 -10.67
N LEU A 212 -3.08 1.73 -9.46
CA LEU A 212 -2.25 2.65 -8.68
C LEU A 212 -0.78 2.42 -9.03
N VAL A 213 -0.37 2.83 -10.21
CA VAL A 213 0.96 2.60 -10.78
C VAL A 213 1.79 3.87 -10.71
N GLY A 214 3.11 3.71 -10.54
CA GLY A 214 4.03 4.83 -10.49
C GLY A 214 4.05 5.64 -11.79
N ASN A 215 3.82 6.95 -11.68
CA ASN A 215 3.84 7.92 -12.77
C ASN A 215 2.86 7.65 -13.93
N GLU A 216 1.83 6.83 -13.71
CA GLU A 216 0.79 6.56 -14.69
C GLU A 216 -0.61 6.90 -14.15
N TYR A 217 -1.44 7.46 -15.02
CA TYR A 217 -2.83 7.78 -14.76
C TYR A 217 -3.73 6.85 -15.57
N LEU A 218 -4.33 5.89 -14.87
CA LEU A 218 -5.16 4.86 -15.47
C LEU A 218 -6.62 5.09 -15.07
N GLY A 219 -7.55 4.79 -15.95
CA GLY A 219 -8.98 4.90 -15.67
C GLY A 219 -9.68 3.55 -15.81
N PHE A 220 -10.99 3.51 -15.55
CA PHE A 220 -11.81 2.31 -15.64
C PHE A 220 -11.70 1.58 -16.98
N LYS A 221 -11.49 2.32 -18.09
CA LYS A 221 -11.30 1.73 -19.42
C LYS A 221 -10.14 0.74 -19.53
N HIS A 222 -9.20 0.79 -18.59
CA HIS A 222 -8.03 -0.09 -18.57
C HIS A 222 -8.26 -1.35 -17.72
N ILE A 223 -9.40 -1.46 -17.03
CA ILE A 223 -9.76 -2.61 -16.18
C ILE A 223 -10.65 -3.54 -16.99
N THR A 224 -10.04 -4.46 -17.74
CA THR A 224 -10.78 -5.35 -18.65
C THR A 224 -11.37 -6.56 -17.95
N ASP A 225 -10.81 -6.95 -16.77
CA ASP A 225 -11.27 -8.10 -16.00
C ASP A 225 -12.47 -7.79 -15.07
N GLY A 226 -12.94 -6.53 -15.12
CA GLY A 226 -14.05 -6.04 -14.30
C GLY A 226 -13.58 -5.33 -13.01
N THR A 227 -14.26 -4.24 -12.69
CA THR A 227 -13.91 -3.39 -11.53
C THR A 227 -14.12 -4.06 -10.18
N SER A 228 -15.02 -5.03 -10.10
CA SER A 228 -15.27 -5.86 -8.91
C SER A 228 -14.25 -7.00 -8.73
N ASN A 229 -13.32 -7.17 -9.66
CA ASN A 229 -12.28 -8.19 -9.65
C ASN A 229 -10.87 -7.61 -9.53
N LEU A 230 -10.73 -6.31 -9.27
CA LEU A 230 -9.42 -5.66 -9.13
C LEU A 230 -9.27 -5.04 -7.74
N ILE A 231 -8.28 -5.50 -6.97
CA ILE A 231 -7.90 -4.93 -5.69
C ILE A 231 -7.08 -3.66 -5.93
N VAL A 232 -7.47 -2.56 -5.30
CA VAL A 232 -6.76 -1.26 -5.38
C VAL A 232 -6.08 -0.87 -4.07
N LEU A 233 -6.63 -1.27 -2.92
CA LEU A 233 -6.05 -1.05 -1.60
C LEU A 233 -6.09 -2.35 -0.78
N GLY A 234 -5.12 -2.51 0.11
CA GLY A 234 -5.07 -3.62 1.07
C GLY A 234 -4.54 -3.19 2.43
N GLU A 235 -4.76 -3.99 3.47
CA GLU A 235 -4.23 -3.72 4.82
C GLU A 235 -2.77 -4.15 4.97
N VAL A 236 -1.99 -3.30 5.68
CA VAL A 236 -0.61 -3.56 6.15
C VAL A 236 -0.50 -3.18 7.63
N GLY A 237 -1.54 -3.47 8.40
CA GLY A 237 -1.75 -3.00 9.77
C GLY A 237 -1.33 -3.98 10.86
N ASP A 238 -0.20 -4.68 10.72
CA ASP A 238 0.33 -5.54 11.78
C ASP A 238 1.84 -5.77 11.66
N TRP A 239 2.43 -6.30 12.75
CA TRP A 239 3.85 -6.58 12.86
C TRP A 239 4.30 -7.72 11.94
N MET A 240 5.47 -7.55 11.35
CA MET A 240 6.27 -8.60 10.75
C MET A 240 7.34 -9.10 11.72
N LYS A 241 8.03 -10.18 11.38
CA LYS A 241 9.12 -10.75 12.19
C LYS A 241 10.40 -10.85 11.39
N ASP A 242 11.49 -10.39 11.99
CA ASP A 242 12.84 -10.62 11.49
C ASP A 242 13.34 -12.05 11.81
N PRO A 243 14.54 -12.47 11.34
CA PRO A 243 15.10 -13.78 11.67
C PRO A 243 15.29 -14.02 13.17
N ASN A 244 15.45 -12.95 13.95
CA ASN A 244 15.63 -13.00 15.41
C ASN A 244 14.29 -12.92 16.15
N GLN A 245 13.15 -13.03 15.44
CA GLN A 245 11.79 -12.91 15.97
C GLN A 245 11.44 -11.51 16.53
N ASN A 246 12.24 -10.48 16.26
CA ASN A 246 11.89 -9.11 16.61
C ASN A 246 10.73 -8.61 15.73
N LEU A 247 9.90 -7.76 16.33
CA LEU A 247 8.78 -7.15 15.63
C LEU A 247 9.27 -6.00 14.75
N VAL A 248 8.90 -6.02 13.47
CA VAL A 248 9.29 -5.03 12.45
C VAL A 248 8.04 -4.45 11.82
N ASP A 249 8.00 -3.12 11.75
CA ASP A 249 6.94 -2.39 11.04
C ASP A 249 7.34 -2.17 9.58
N LEU A 250 6.56 -2.69 8.64
CA LEU A 250 6.81 -2.57 7.20
C LEU A 250 5.98 -1.46 6.51
N ARG A 251 5.29 -0.59 7.23
CA ARG A 251 4.52 0.52 6.65
C ARG A 251 5.39 1.61 5.99
N GLY A 252 6.67 1.36 5.89
CA GLY A 252 7.67 2.33 5.45
C GLY A 252 8.23 3.15 6.60
N ILE A 253 9.32 3.90 6.34
CA ILE A 253 9.98 4.73 7.36
C ILE A 253 9.60 6.21 7.25
N TYR A 254 8.84 6.59 6.21
CA TYR A 254 8.52 7.99 5.91
C TYR A 254 7.02 8.31 5.98
N GLY A 255 6.16 7.33 6.28
CA GLY A 255 4.71 7.52 6.41
C GLY A 255 3.98 7.85 5.10
N TRP A 256 2.74 8.38 5.23
CA TRP A 256 1.87 8.63 4.09
C TRP A 256 2.41 9.64 3.07
N PRO A 257 3.24 10.63 3.45
CA PRO A 257 3.57 11.71 2.52
C PRO A 257 4.62 11.35 1.46
N MET A 258 5.34 10.25 1.63
CA MET A 258 6.46 9.90 0.76
C MET A 258 6.01 9.12 -0.49
N GLY A 259 6.40 9.58 -1.67
CA GLY A 259 6.16 8.91 -2.96
C GLY A 259 7.40 8.25 -3.55
N THR A 260 7.87 8.71 -4.71
CA THR A 260 9.07 8.21 -5.40
C THR A 260 9.95 9.34 -5.90
N SER A 261 11.24 9.08 -6.07
CA SER A 261 12.18 10.03 -6.69
C SER A 261 12.23 9.90 -8.22
N ARG A 262 11.50 8.97 -8.82
CA ARG A 262 11.52 8.68 -10.25
C ARG A 262 10.38 9.33 -11.00
N ALA A 263 10.71 9.99 -12.12
CA ALA A 263 9.74 10.58 -13.05
C ALA A 263 9.25 9.59 -14.12
N GLU A 264 10.01 8.55 -14.37
CA GLU A 264 9.73 7.60 -15.45
C GLU A 264 8.61 6.61 -15.06
N ARG A 265 7.94 6.07 -16.08
CA ARG A 265 6.98 4.98 -15.90
C ARG A 265 7.72 3.66 -15.69
N ILE A 266 7.16 2.74 -14.89
CA ILE A 266 7.75 1.41 -14.68
C ILE A 266 7.98 0.70 -16.03
N THR A 267 7.05 0.84 -16.96
CA THR A 267 7.07 0.18 -18.26
C THR A 267 8.16 0.70 -19.21
N THR A 268 8.65 1.90 -18.97
CA THR A 268 9.66 2.56 -19.82
C THR A 268 11.05 2.63 -19.18
N TRP A 269 11.21 2.09 -17.99
CA TRP A 269 12.51 2.08 -17.32
C TRP A 269 13.49 1.20 -18.09
N VAL A 270 14.53 1.81 -18.63
CA VAL A 270 15.73 1.11 -19.11
C VAL A 270 16.54 0.73 -17.88
N ASP A 271 17.26 -0.38 -17.92
CA ASP A 271 18.08 -0.87 -16.80
C ASP A 271 18.92 0.26 -16.18
N PHE A 272 18.62 0.55 -14.92
CA PHE A 272 19.20 1.68 -14.23
C PHE A 272 20.42 1.24 -13.44
N ALA A 273 21.59 1.47 -13.98
CA ALA A 273 22.81 1.47 -13.19
C ALA A 273 22.78 2.72 -12.28
N GLY A 274 22.37 2.57 -11.02
CA GLY A 274 22.70 3.53 -9.97
C GLY A 274 21.68 4.58 -9.55
N GLY A 275 20.39 4.29 -9.53
CA GLY A 275 19.43 5.24 -8.98
C GLY A 275 18.39 4.64 -8.01
N ASP A 276 17.78 5.48 -7.19
CA ASP A 276 16.78 5.08 -6.23
C ASP A 276 15.43 4.84 -6.92
N ALA A 277 14.96 3.60 -6.92
CA ALA A 277 13.72 3.17 -7.57
C ALA A 277 12.59 2.87 -6.57
N ARG A 278 12.76 3.24 -5.30
CA ARG A 278 11.75 2.99 -4.26
C ARG A 278 10.44 3.71 -4.56
N GLN A 279 9.34 3.05 -4.27
CA GLN A 279 7.99 3.59 -4.35
C GLN A 279 7.30 3.33 -3.01
N PHE A 280 7.14 4.40 -2.23
CA PHE A 280 6.51 4.30 -0.92
C PHE A 280 4.98 4.28 -1.03
N ASN A 281 4.32 3.70 -0.04
CA ASN A 281 2.87 3.55 0.03
C ASN A 281 2.24 2.64 -1.04
N LEU A 282 3.08 1.86 -1.75
CA LEU A 282 2.63 0.90 -2.74
C LEU A 282 3.26 -0.47 -2.50
N THR A 283 2.54 -1.53 -2.87
CA THR A 283 3.06 -2.89 -2.91
C THR A 283 2.62 -3.61 -4.17
N SER A 284 3.44 -4.56 -4.60
CA SER A 284 3.11 -5.54 -5.65
C SER A 284 2.92 -6.90 -5.00
N ILE A 285 1.79 -7.54 -5.27
CA ILE A 285 1.42 -8.81 -4.64
C ILE A 285 2.35 -9.92 -5.13
N ARG A 286 3.18 -10.42 -4.23
CA ARG A 286 4.12 -11.51 -4.45
C ARG A 286 3.91 -12.69 -3.51
N TYR A 287 3.41 -12.42 -2.31
CA TYR A 287 3.29 -13.37 -1.22
C TYR A 287 1.85 -13.53 -0.74
N PRO A 288 1.51 -14.68 -0.13
CA PRO A 288 0.19 -14.91 0.45
C PRO A 288 -0.17 -13.87 1.54
N ILE A 289 -1.46 -13.64 1.70
CA ILE A 289 -2.00 -12.83 2.81
C ILE A 289 -1.58 -13.46 4.14
N GLY A 290 -1.19 -12.62 5.10
CA GLY A 290 -0.80 -13.05 6.43
C GLY A 290 0.64 -13.56 6.54
N THR A 291 1.44 -13.48 5.47
CA THR A 291 2.89 -13.75 5.53
C THR A 291 3.57 -12.70 6.41
N ARG A 292 4.29 -13.14 7.47
CA ARG A 292 4.84 -12.25 8.51
C ARG A 292 6.34 -12.35 8.70
N VAL A 293 7.10 -12.65 7.64
CA VAL A 293 8.56 -12.76 7.69
C VAL A 293 9.22 -11.72 6.78
N THR A 294 10.29 -11.07 7.29
CA THR A 294 11.00 -9.99 6.57
C THR A 294 12.19 -10.50 5.76
N THR A 295 12.43 -11.80 5.70
CA THR A 295 13.55 -12.42 4.97
C THR A 295 13.25 -12.67 3.49
N LEU A 296 12.02 -12.44 3.06
CA LEU A 296 11.59 -12.69 1.70
C LEU A 296 12.11 -11.59 0.75
N PRO A 297 12.48 -11.94 -0.49
CA PRO A 297 12.91 -10.97 -1.48
C PRO A 297 11.89 -9.85 -1.69
N GLY A 298 12.35 -8.59 -1.61
CA GLY A 298 11.49 -7.42 -1.79
C GLY A 298 10.60 -7.06 -0.60
N THR A 299 10.80 -7.67 0.59
CA THR A 299 10.17 -7.21 1.83
C THR A 299 11.12 -6.29 2.60
N GLY A 300 10.58 -5.27 3.25
CA GLY A 300 11.36 -4.34 4.06
C GLY A 300 10.64 -3.04 4.33
N ASN A 301 11.04 -2.36 5.40
CA ASN A 301 10.42 -1.09 5.81
C ASN A 301 10.83 0.10 4.92
N ASP A 302 11.97 0.01 4.25
CA ASP A 302 12.48 1.09 3.40
C ASP A 302 12.48 0.71 1.90
N PHE A 303 12.62 -0.57 1.57
CA PHE A 303 12.84 -1.04 0.20
C PHE A 303 11.80 -2.06 -0.30
N GLY A 304 10.75 -2.30 0.46
CA GLY A 304 9.86 -3.45 0.25
C GLY A 304 8.78 -3.24 -0.80
N PRO A 305 9.05 -3.40 -2.12
CA PRO A 305 8.00 -3.34 -3.13
C PRO A 305 7.05 -4.53 -3.06
N ASN A 306 7.37 -5.56 -2.26
CA ASN A 306 6.59 -6.80 -2.13
C ASN A 306 6.17 -7.07 -0.69
N ASN A 307 5.94 -6.03 0.12
CA ASN A 307 5.42 -6.19 1.46
C ASN A 307 4.06 -6.90 1.42
N PRO A 308 3.92 -8.04 2.14
CA PRO A 308 2.68 -8.80 2.15
C PRO A 308 1.54 -8.01 2.79
N LEU A 309 0.31 -8.34 2.40
CA LEU A 309 -0.87 -7.85 3.09
C LEU A 309 -1.00 -8.55 4.44
N VAL A 310 -1.04 -7.79 5.51
CA VAL A 310 -1.15 -8.27 6.90
C VAL A 310 -2.07 -7.37 7.70
N SER A 311 -2.82 -7.97 8.62
CA SER A 311 -3.73 -7.24 9.52
C SER A 311 -3.72 -7.86 10.91
N ALA A 312 -4.04 -7.05 11.91
CA ALA A 312 -4.33 -7.53 13.25
C ALA A 312 -5.70 -8.24 13.35
N HIS A 313 -6.54 -8.15 12.32
CA HIS A 313 -7.78 -8.91 12.23
C HIS A 313 -7.51 -10.40 12.09
N THR A 314 -8.21 -11.22 12.87
CA THR A 314 -8.04 -12.66 12.82
C THR A 314 -8.46 -13.23 11.47
N GLY A 315 -7.57 -13.99 10.85
CA GLY A 315 -7.87 -14.84 9.69
C GLY A 315 -7.75 -14.19 8.32
N GLY A 316 -7.41 -12.90 8.21
CA GLY A 316 -7.27 -12.26 6.90
C GLY A 316 -7.12 -10.74 6.97
N VAL A 317 -7.34 -10.10 5.82
CA VAL A 317 -7.21 -8.65 5.62
C VAL A 317 -8.45 -8.08 4.94
N GLN A 318 -8.73 -6.80 5.16
CA GLN A 318 -9.66 -6.04 4.35
C GLN A 318 -8.96 -5.58 3.06
N VAL A 319 -9.68 -5.59 1.95
CA VAL A 319 -9.24 -5.04 0.67
C VAL A 319 -10.34 -4.16 0.07
N THR A 320 -9.95 -3.11 -0.66
CA THR A 320 -10.89 -2.31 -1.46
C THR A 320 -10.72 -2.69 -2.93
N LEU A 321 -11.82 -2.93 -3.61
CA LEU A 321 -11.85 -3.22 -5.03
C LEU A 321 -12.03 -1.94 -5.86
N ALA A 322 -11.74 -2.02 -7.15
CA ALA A 322 -11.83 -0.87 -8.06
C ALA A 322 -13.26 -0.33 -8.23
N ASP A 323 -14.30 -1.09 -7.91
CA ASP A 323 -15.69 -0.64 -7.82
C ASP A 323 -16.02 0.08 -6.50
N GLY A 324 -15.05 0.25 -5.61
CA GLY A 324 -15.19 0.87 -4.29
C GLY A 324 -15.84 -0.03 -3.24
N SER A 325 -16.11 -1.31 -3.54
CA SER A 325 -16.54 -2.27 -2.53
C SER A 325 -15.37 -2.70 -1.64
N VAL A 326 -15.67 -3.05 -0.39
CA VAL A 326 -14.68 -3.58 0.57
C VAL A 326 -15.02 -5.02 0.85
N ARG A 327 -14.01 -5.89 0.80
CA ARG A 327 -14.14 -7.31 1.08
C ARG A 327 -13.08 -7.79 2.07
N PHE A 328 -13.43 -8.81 2.84
CA PHE A 328 -12.47 -9.51 3.68
C PHE A 328 -11.92 -10.71 2.94
N MET A 329 -10.61 -10.74 2.75
CA MET A 329 -9.90 -11.86 2.15
C MET A 329 -9.17 -12.65 3.21
N THR A 330 -9.34 -13.97 3.19
CA THR A 330 -8.75 -14.87 4.18
C THR A 330 -7.28 -15.17 3.88
N ASN A 331 -6.53 -15.57 4.91
CA ASN A 331 -5.15 -16.03 4.75
C ASN A 331 -5.03 -17.30 3.87
N SER A 332 -6.13 -18.02 3.67
CA SER A 332 -6.21 -19.20 2.81
C SER A 332 -6.50 -18.86 1.33
N THR A 333 -6.59 -17.57 0.99
CA THR A 333 -6.77 -17.16 -0.41
C THR A 333 -5.59 -17.63 -1.24
N ASP A 334 -5.91 -18.33 -2.34
CA ASP A 334 -4.90 -18.83 -3.27
C ASP A 334 -4.04 -17.69 -3.84
N LEU A 335 -2.72 -17.87 -3.83
CA LEU A 335 -1.79 -16.83 -4.27
C LEU A 335 -1.92 -16.48 -5.75
N PRO A 336 -2.03 -17.45 -6.70
CA PRO A 336 -2.35 -17.16 -8.10
C PRO A 336 -3.63 -16.34 -8.27
N LEU A 337 -4.70 -16.67 -7.54
CA LEU A 337 -5.93 -15.87 -7.56
C LEU A 337 -5.68 -14.44 -7.05
N LEU A 338 -4.97 -14.29 -5.92
CA LEU A 338 -4.65 -12.98 -5.35
C LEU A 338 -3.83 -12.11 -6.32
N LYS A 339 -2.86 -12.70 -7.03
CA LYS A 339 -2.06 -12.01 -8.06
C LYS A 339 -2.92 -11.56 -9.25
N ARG A 340 -3.88 -12.39 -9.68
CA ARG A 340 -4.85 -12.03 -10.74
C ARG A 340 -5.74 -10.88 -10.31
N LEU A 341 -6.30 -10.95 -9.10
CA LEU A 341 -7.11 -9.88 -8.52
C LEU A 341 -6.34 -8.57 -8.29
N ALA A 342 -5.03 -8.60 -8.29
CA ALA A 342 -4.18 -7.41 -8.26
C ALA A 342 -3.85 -6.87 -9.67
N THR A 343 -4.30 -7.53 -10.76
CA THR A 343 -3.95 -7.19 -12.14
C THR A 343 -5.20 -6.86 -12.93
N ARG A 344 -5.23 -5.69 -13.58
CA ARG A 344 -6.41 -5.11 -14.25
C ARG A 344 -6.85 -5.80 -15.54
N ASP A 345 -5.99 -6.64 -16.13
CA ASP A 345 -6.16 -7.25 -17.45
C ASP A 345 -5.45 -8.62 -17.52
N SER A 346 -5.65 -9.44 -16.51
CA SER A 346 -5.09 -10.80 -16.42
C SER A 346 -5.71 -11.78 -17.44
N GLY A 347 -6.81 -11.39 -18.07
CA GLY A 347 -7.55 -12.20 -19.04
C GLY A 347 -8.38 -13.32 -18.41
N THR A 348 -8.58 -13.29 -17.10
CA THR A 348 -9.36 -14.30 -16.37
C THR A 348 -10.45 -13.65 -15.52
N THR A 349 -11.71 -13.95 -15.87
CA THR A 349 -12.92 -13.53 -15.14
C THR A 349 -13.28 -14.54 -14.04
N LYS A 350 -12.32 -14.96 -13.20
CA LYS A 350 -12.68 -15.78 -12.02
C LYS A 350 -13.29 -14.87 -10.96
N GLU A 351 -14.56 -15.08 -10.66
CA GLU A 351 -15.26 -14.39 -9.58
C GLU A 351 -14.58 -14.68 -8.23
N LEU A 352 -14.58 -13.68 -7.38
CA LEU A 352 -14.20 -13.84 -5.96
C LEU A 352 -15.14 -14.84 -5.30
N PRO A 353 -14.64 -15.79 -4.52
CA PRO A 353 -15.46 -16.72 -3.75
C PRO A 353 -16.31 -16.03 -2.70
#